data_b0987462863fab60c3872fbc9a935af1
#
_entry.id   b0987462863fab60c3872fbc9a935af1
#
_cell.length_a   1.000
_cell.length_b   1.000
_cell.length_c   1.000
_cell.angle_alpha   90.00
_cell.angle_beta   90.00
_cell.angle_gamma   90.00
#
_symmetry.space_group_name_H-M   'P 1'
#
loop_
_entity.id
_entity.type
_entity.pdbx_description
1 polymer ?
#
loop_
_entity_poly.entity_id
_entity_poly.type
_entity_poly.pdbx_seq_one_letter_code
_entity_poly.pdbx_strand_id
1 'polypeptide(L)'
;MADKAFLDAIAAGYGFDGPSVGFGAAMHDDQTHAAAPVRVPLAMLTRHGLVAGATGTGKTKTLQVLAEQLSLAGVPCFISDIKGDISGLGAPAQPNEKLTARAEAIGLADYAPQAFPIEFMTLVRDKPGVRLRASVSSFGPILLSKVMELNETQQSVLALAFKYAEDRSMALVHLEDLRALLNHLNSDAAKAEMAQYGGVATSTVGVIIRKIVELEQQDADAFFGAPEFDVNDLMRTTSDGRGMISVLELADMQDRPALFSTFMMWLLARLYETLPEVGDPDKPKLVFFFDEAHLLFRDANKTFLQQVALVARLIRSKGVGVFFVTHSPSDVPAEVLGQLGNRVQHALRAFTPDDLQVVRATAQTFPISEFYDVQRELTQLGIGEALVTALNPKGIPMPTVRTMMRPPMSLMAQLDPASFKAIVAASAIAPRYAADLDPDSAAEAIARDRDRHRTDPTDGMAGVEPPSTAPSTGEKRSTRAPERGVDWDEVAKEGARFARSGAFNTILRGIFRALGGRR
;
A
#
# COMPACT_ATOMS: atom_id res chain seq x y z
N MET A 1 -29.94 15.38 35.07
CA MET A 1 -30.79 14.92 33.94
C MET A 1 -30.02 14.88 32.64
N ALA A 2 -29.18 15.88 32.34
CA ALA A 2 -28.33 15.92 31.11
C ALA A 2 -27.37 14.73 31.03
N ASP A 3 -26.65 14.39 32.11
CA ASP A 3 -25.75 13.24 32.15
C ASP A 3 -26.43 11.91 31.86
N LYS A 4 -27.67 11.72 32.34
CA LYS A 4 -28.41 10.49 32.07
C LYS A 4 -28.76 10.36 30.59
N ALA A 5 -29.24 11.42 29.97
CA ALA A 5 -29.56 11.41 28.54
C ALA A 5 -28.31 11.17 27.68
N PHE A 6 -27.17 11.74 28.07
CA PHE A 6 -25.87 11.49 27.45
C PHE A 6 -25.45 10.02 27.57
N LEU A 7 -25.46 9.47 28.79
CA LEU A 7 -25.08 8.07 29.03
C LEU A 7 -25.99 7.10 28.27
N ASP A 8 -27.31 7.36 28.27
CA ASP A 8 -28.27 6.54 27.51
C ASP A 8 -28.00 6.59 26.01
N ALA A 9 -27.65 7.76 25.45
CA ALA A 9 -27.28 7.91 24.03
C ALA A 9 -25.98 7.18 23.67
N ILE A 10 -24.96 7.24 24.56
CA ILE A 10 -23.71 6.53 24.34
C ILE A 10 -23.93 5.02 24.46
N ALA A 11 -24.69 4.56 25.45
CA ALA A 11 -25.03 3.14 25.60
C ALA A 11 -25.81 2.61 24.38
N ALA A 12 -26.73 3.38 23.82
CA ALA A 12 -27.47 3.01 22.62
C ALA A 12 -26.57 2.95 21.37
N GLY A 13 -25.58 3.85 21.25
CA GLY A 13 -24.67 3.91 20.10
C GLY A 13 -23.53 2.89 20.18
N TYR A 14 -22.90 2.76 21.33
CA TYR A 14 -21.67 1.97 21.54
C TYR A 14 -21.90 0.67 22.33
N GLY A 15 -23.13 0.41 22.76
CA GLY A 15 -23.55 -0.82 23.41
C GLY A 15 -23.92 -1.89 22.39
N PHE A 16 -23.03 -2.81 22.11
CA PHE A 16 -23.25 -3.97 21.24
C PHE A 16 -22.55 -5.19 21.83
N ASP A 17 -23.03 -6.37 21.46
CA ASP A 17 -22.42 -7.64 21.81
C ASP A 17 -21.33 -8.02 20.80
N GLY A 18 -20.33 -8.78 21.26
CA GLY A 18 -19.27 -9.33 20.43
C GLY A 18 -17.89 -8.67 20.59
N PRO A 19 -16.90 -9.20 19.86
CA PRO A 19 -15.52 -8.76 19.97
C PRO A 19 -15.35 -7.33 19.43
N SER A 20 -14.55 -6.53 20.14
CA SER A 20 -14.37 -5.11 19.86
C SER A 20 -12.99 -4.61 20.25
N VAL A 21 -12.59 -3.47 19.67
CA VAL A 21 -11.47 -2.65 20.16
C VAL A 21 -12.03 -1.49 20.97
N GLY A 22 -11.47 -1.25 22.16
CA GLY A 22 -11.85 -0.14 23.04
C GLY A 22 -10.94 1.06 22.83
N PHE A 23 -11.51 2.22 22.57
CA PHE A 23 -10.76 3.47 22.48
C PHE A 23 -10.55 4.14 23.84
N GLY A 24 -11.48 3.95 24.78
CA GLY A 24 -11.46 4.59 26.09
C GLY A 24 -12.86 4.74 26.67
N ALA A 25 -13.11 5.84 27.38
CA ALA A 25 -14.40 6.16 27.94
C ALA A 25 -14.89 7.55 27.49
N ALA A 26 -16.21 7.69 27.39
CA ALA A 26 -16.86 8.95 26.98
C ALA A 26 -16.61 10.06 28.00
N MET A 27 -16.50 11.29 27.49
CA MET A 27 -16.35 12.51 28.30
C MET A 27 -17.51 13.45 28.04
N HIS A 28 -18.06 14.03 29.10
CA HIS A 28 -19.05 15.09 29.03
C HIS A 28 -18.77 16.12 30.12
N ASP A 29 -18.87 17.41 29.81
CA ASP A 29 -18.55 18.52 30.75
C ASP A 29 -17.20 18.32 31.47
N ASP A 30 -16.15 17.97 30.70
CA ASP A 30 -14.79 17.66 31.16
C ASP A 30 -14.68 16.49 32.16
N GLN A 31 -15.74 15.74 32.35
CA GLN A 31 -15.75 14.53 33.18
C GLN A 31 -15.65 13.27 32.32
N THR A 32 -14.84 12.32 32.77
CA THR A 32 -14.74 10.98 32.17
C THR A 32 -15.74 10.03 32.83
N HIS A 33 -16.53 9.36 32.00
CA HIS A 33 -17.54 8.41 32.45
C HIS A 33 -17.10 6.96 32.22
N ALA A 34 -16.47 6.33 33.20
CA ALA A 34 -15.99 4.93 33.12
C ALA A 34 -17.10 3.93 32.73
N ALA A 35 -18.36 4.21 33.08
CA ALA A 35 -19.52 3.39 32.73
C ALA A 35 -19.96 3.54 31.26
N ALA A 36 -19.36 4.46 30.49
CA ALA A 36 -19.67 4.70 29.10
C ALA A 36 -18.46 4.39 28.20
N PRO A 37 -18.08 3.11 28.03
CA PRO A 37 -16.93 2.72 27.20
C PRO A 37 -17.18 3.03 25.73
N VAL A 38 -16.18 3.61 25.07
CA VAL A 38 -16.17 3.88 23.63
C VAL A 38 -15.40 2.76 22.94
N ARG A 39 -16.13 1.96 22.16
CA ARG A 39 -15.59 0.76 21.51
C ARG A 39 -16.16 0.57 20.11
N VAL A 40 -15.41 -0.12 19.25
CA VAL A 40 -15.79 -0.39 17.86
C VAL A 40 -15.77 -1.89 17.60
N PRO A 41 -16.82 -2.48 16.97
CA PRO A 41 -16.83 -3.89 16.61
C PRO A 41 -15.64 -4.25 15.72
N LEU A 42 -14.98 -5.38 15.99
CA LEU A 42 -13.86 -5.83 15.14
C LEU A 42 -14.26 -5.95 13.66
N ALA A 43 -15.45 -6.48 13.37
CA ALA A 43 -15.98 -6.59 12.02
C ALA A 43 -16.01 -5.25 11.26
N MET A 44 -16.22 -4.13 11.98
CA MET A 44 -16.32 -2.80 11.37
C MET A 44 -14.95 -2.18 11.03
N LEU A 45 -13.85 -2.76 11.47
CA LEU A 45 -12.52 -2.25 11.14
C LEU A 45 -12.13 -2.52 9.67
N THR A 46 -12.80 -3.44 8.98
CA THR A 46 -12.70 -3.60 7.51
C THR A 46 -13.31 -2.42 6.75
N ARG A 47 -14.08 -1.54 7.40
CA ARG A 47 -14.65 -0.30 6.82
C ARG A 47 -13.67 0.85 6.82
N HIS A 48 -12.40 0.55 7.04
CA HIS A 48 -11.28 1.49 7.04
C HIS A 48 -11.43 2.60 8.08
N GLY A 49 -10.39 3.41 8.25
CA GLY A 49 -10.45 4.47 9.25
C GLY A 49 -9.43 5.59 9.04
N LEU A 50 -9.67 6.67 9.76
CA LEU A 50 -8.80 7.82 9.84
C LEU A 50 -8.48 8.11 11.30
N VAL A 51 -7.19 8.31 11.60
CA VAL A 51 -6.71 8.87 12.86
C VAL A 51 -6.02 10.20 12.53
N ALA A 52 -6.65 11.33 12.87
CA ALA A 52 -6.10 12.63 12.52
C ALA A 52 -5.93 13.53 13.74
N GLY A 53 -5.06 14.55 13.64
CA GLY A 53 -4.85 15.54 14.70
C GLY A 53 -3.47 16.19 14.63
N ALA A 54 -3.31 17.32 15.29
CA ALA A 54 -2.04 18.04 15.33
C ALA A 54 -0.91 17.21 15.96
N THR A 55 0.34 17.62 15.74
CA THR A 55 1.50 16.97 16.34
C THR A 55 1.42 16.98 17.87
N GLY A 56 1.76 15.88 18.52
CA GLY A 56 1.79 15.75 19.97
C GLY A 56 0.41 15.56 20.63
N THR A 57 -0.68 15.41 19.88
CA THR A 57 -2.04 15.24 20.44
C THR A 57 -2.40 13.80 20.81
N GLY A 58 -1.63 12.80 20.33
CA GLY A 58 -1.82 11.40 20.70
C GLY A 58 -2.08 10.43 19.54
N LYS A 59 -1.96 10.86 18.27
CA LYS A 59 -2.19 10.00 17.08
C LYS A 59 -1.43 8.69 17.11
N THR A 60 -0.10 8.75 17.24
CA THR A 60 0.77 7.55 17.29
C THR A 60 0.37 6.63 18.44
N LYS A 61 -0.05 7.19 19.59
CA LYS A 61 -0.50 6.37 20.73
C LYS A 61 -1.86 5.70 20.47
N THR A 62 -2.75 6.36 19.74
CA THR A 62 -3.99 5.74 19.27
C THR A 62 -3.73 4.60 18.29
N LEU A 63 -2.80 4.79 17.33
CA LEU A 63 -2.35 3.72 16.44
C LEU A 63 -1.78 2.53 17.24
N GLN A 64 -0.90 2.83 18.21
CA GLN A 64 -0.29 1.83 19.10
C GLN A 64 -1.36 1.02 19.83
N VAL A 65 -2.34 1.69 20.46
CA VAL A 65 -3.49 1.07 21.16
C VAL A 65 -4.33 0.19 20.22
N LEU A 66 -4.58 0.63 18.99
CA LEU A 66 -5.32 -0.17 18.01
C LEU A 66 -4.55 -1.45 17.63
N ALA A 67 -3.26 -1.33 17.34
CA ALA A 67 -2.40 -2.46 17.00
C ALA A 67 -2.30 -3.48 18.15
N GLU A 68 -2.17 -3.01 19.39
CA GLU A 68 -2.16 -3.84 20.60
C GLU A 68 -3.43 -4.69 20.71
N GLN A 69 -4.60 -4.05 20.62
CA GLN A 69 -5.87 -4.72 20.78
C GLN A 69 -6.20 -5.66 19.63
N LEU A 70 -5.83 -5.28 18.39
CA LEU A 70 -5.94 -6.15 17.23
C LEU A 70 -5.07 -7.40 17.40
N SER A 71 -3.82 -7.23 17.86
CA SER A 71 -2.94 -8.35 18.16
C SER A 71 -3.54 -9.29 19.18
N LEU A 72 -4.07 -8.77 20.31
CA LEU A 72 -4.76 -9.58 21.33
C LEU A 72 -6.00 -10.30 20.79
N ALA A 73 -6.71 -9.71 19.83
CA ALA A 73 -7.84 -10.34 19.16
C ALA A 73 -7.43 -11.36 18.07
N GLY A 74 -6.15 -11.63 17.92
CA GLY A 74 -5.62 -12.53 16.88
C GLY A 74 -5.76 -11.95 15.47
N VAL A 75 -5.70 -10.63 15.34
CA VAL A 75 -5.70 -9.91 14.04
C VAL A 75 -4.31 -9.36 13.78
N PRO A 76 -3.61 -9.82 12.74
CA PRO A 76 -2.32 -9.28 12.34
C PRO A 76 -2.45 -7.83 11.88
N CYS A 77 -1.37 -7.07 12.05
CA CYS A 77 -1.28 -5.68 11.61
C CYS A 77 -0.04 -5.46 10.75
N PHE A 78 -0.14 -4.53 9.80
CA PHE A 78 1.01 -3.96 9.10
C PHE A 78 1.03 -2.46 9.34
N ILE A 79 2.17 -1.92 9.76
CA ILE A 79 2.34 -0.50 10.08
C ILE A 79 3.50 0.05 9.26
N SER A 80 3.28 1.10 8.49
CA SER A 80 4.36 1.89 7.90
C SER A 80 4.81 2.95 8.90
N ASP A 81 6.02 2.82 9.45
CA ASP A 81 6.56 3.71 10.47
C ASP A 81 7.64 4.63 9.88
N ILE A 82 7.27 5.90 9.69
CA ILE A 82 8.16 6.90 9.10
C ILE A 82 9.01 7.60 10.18
N LYS A 83 8.57 7.58 11.43
CA LYS A 83 9.25 8.23 12.55
C LYS A 83 10.11 7.29 13.37
N GLY A 84 9.90 5.97 13.26
CA GLY A 84 10.56 4.96 14.08
C GLY A 84 10.03 4.90 15.53
N ASP A 85 8.90 5.55 15.84
CA ASP A 85 8.37 5.65 17.22
C ASP A 85 7.35 4.56 17.57
N ILE A 86 7.07 3.63 16.66
CA ILE A 86 6.20 2.47 16.84
C ILE A 86 6.94 1.23 17.37
N SER A 87 8.26 1.21 17.22
CA SER A 87 9.09 0.09 17.68
C SER A 87 8.86 -0.30 19.15
N GLY A 88 8.43 0.64 19.99
CA GLY A 88 8.08 0.42 21.38
C GLY A 88 7.01 -0.65 21.64
N LEU A 89 6.21 -1.03 20.63
CA LEU A 89 5.28 -2.18 20.71
C LEU A 89 5.97 -3.47 21.18
N GLY A 90 7.28 -3.63 20.90
CA GLY A 90 8.07 -4.81 21.29
C GLY A 90 8.49 -4.87 22.77
N ALA A 91 8.15 -3.86 23.58
CA ALA A 91 8.48 -3.84 25.01
C ALA A 91 7.28 -3.39 25.85
N PRO A 92 7.18 -3.77 27.13
CA PRO A 92 6.10 -3.31 28.01
C PRO A 92 6.25 -1.81 28.34
N ALA A 93 5.12 -1.15 28.57
CA ALA A 93 5.12 0.22 29.08
C ALA A 93 5.90 0.31 30.39
N GLN A 94 6.67 1.39 30.55
CA GLN A 94 7.33 1.64 31.84
C GLN A 94 6.29 2.10 32.88
N PRO A 95 6.45 1.73 34.14
CA PRO A 95 5.58 2.19 35.21
C PRO A 95 5.46 3.71 35.22
N ASN A 96 4.21 4.20 35.18
CA ASN A 96 3.92 5.62 35.11
C ASN A 96 2.59 5.90 35.80
N GLU A 97 2.60 6.70 36.86
CA GLU A 97 1.41 7.06 37.64
C GLU A 97 0.30 7.69 36.77
N LYS A 98 0.69 8.49 35.75
CA LYS A 98 -0.30 9.12 34.83
C LYS A 98 -1.01 8.08 33.95
N LEU A 99 -0.32 7.02 33.52
CA LEU A 99 -0.94 5.94 32.75
C LEU A 99 -1.89 5.13 33.61
N THR A 100 -1.50 4.81 34.85
CA THR A 100 -2.34 4.09 35.81
C THR A 100 -3.58 4.89 36.15
N ALA A 101 -3.42 6.16 36.53
CA ALA A 101 -4.55 7.04 36.83
C ALA A 101 -5.51 7.20 35.64
N ARG A 102 -4.98 7.26 34.41
CA ARG A 102 -5.80 7.30 33.18
C ARG A 102 -6.57 5.99 32.99
N ALA A 103 -5.90 4.85 33.17
CA ALA A 103 -6.55 3.53 33.09
C ALA A 103 -7.69 3.39 34.10
N GLU A 104 -7.48 3.81 35.34
CA GLU A 104 -8.49 3.85 36.41
C GLU A 104 -9.66 4.78 36.02
N ALA A 105 -9.38 5.99 35.55
CA ALA A 105 -10.38 6.98 35.16
C ALA A 105 -11.33 6.49 34.06
N ILE A 106 -10.86 5.64 33.16
CA ILE A 106 -11.67 5.05 32.07
C ILE A 106 -12.21 3.65 32.41
N GLY A 107 -12.00 3.16 33.64
CA GLY A 107 -12.52 1.89 34.09
C GLY A 107 -11.80 0.64 33.60
N LEU A 108 -10.52 0.75 33.24
CA LEU A 108 -9.68 -0.41 32.85
C LEU A 108 -9.08 -1.07 34.10
N ALA A 109 -9.85 -1.97 34.72
CA ALA A 109 -9.41 -2.69 35.93
C ALA A 109 -8.17 -3.59 35.68
N ASP A 110 -8.04 -4.15 34.47
CA ASP A 110 -7.02 -5.12 34.09
C ASP A 110 -5.88 -4.49 33.27
N TYR A 111 -5.64 -3.19 33.40
CA TYR A 111 -4.54 -2.55 32.70
C TYR A 111 -3.20 -3.07 33.22
N ALA A 112 -2.46 -3.77 32.36
CA ALA A 112 -1.14 -4.28 32.64
C ALA A 112 -0.18 -4.02 31.50
N PRO A 113 0.99 -3.41 31.75
CA PRO A 113 2.04 -3.27 30.74
C PRO A 113 2.47 -4.62 30.18
N GLN A 114 2.57 -4.72 28.84
CA GLN A 114 3.05 -5.93 28.17
C GLN A 114 3.69 -5.60 26.81
N ALA A 115 4.54 -6.52 26.35
CA ALA A 115 5.10 -6.49 24.99
C ALA A 115 4.19 -7.22 24.00
N PHE A 116 4.28 -6.81 22.75
CA PHE A 116 3.52 -7.42 21.65
C PHE A 116 4.45 -8.11 20.65
N PRO A 117 3.96 -9.13 19.93
CA PRO A 117 4.74 -9.80 18.90
C PRO A 117 4.93 -8.86 17.71
N ILE A 118 6.17 -8.43 17.49
CA ILE A 118 6.54 -7.48 16.44
C ILE A 118 7.53 -8.12 15.47
N GLU A 119 7.38 -7.82 14.19
CA GLU A 119 8.30 -8.19 13.12
C GLU A 119 8.77 -6.92 12.40
N PHE A 120 10.05 -6.62 12.44
CA PHE A 120 10.61 -5.47 11.71
C PHE A 120 10.89 -5.82 10.27
N MET A 121 10.47 -4.93 9.37
CA MET A 121 10.63 -5.06 7.92
C MET A 121 11.37 -3.88 7.32
N THR A 122 12.06 -4.09 6.22
CA THR A 122 12.85 -3.06 5.54
C THR A 122 12.78 -3.18 4.02
N LEU A 123 12.85 -2.04 3.32
CA LEU A 123 13.06 -1.95 1.88
C LEU A 123 14.56 -1.75 1.52
N VAL A 124 15.39 -1.47 2.52
CA VAL A 124 16.81 -1.12 2.33
C VAL A 124 17.69 -2.34 2.54
N ARG A 125 18.69 -2.52 1.65
CA ARG A 125 19.59 -3.69 1.65
C ARG A 125 20.37 -3.88 2.96
N ASP A 126 20.92 -2.80 3.50
CA ASP A 126 21.86 -2.84 4.61
C ASP A 126 21.22 -2.57 5.98
N LYS A 127 19.88 -2.64 6.06
CA LYS A 127 19.15 -2.44 7.31
C LYS A 127 18.68 -3.75 7.91
N PRO A 128 18.70 -3.86 9.26
CA PRO A 128 18.20 -5.04 9.94
C PRO A 128 16.69 -5.15 9.80
N GLY A 129 16.19 -6.36 9.56
CA GLY A 129 14.78 -6.67 9.40
C GLY A 129 14.51 -7.64 8.25
N VAL A 130 13.26 -8.00 8.08
CA VAL A 130 12.79 -8.82 6.96
C VAL A 130 12.78 -7.95 5.71
N ARG A 131 13.55 -8.33 4.70
CA ARG A 131 13.60 -7.59 3.44
C ARG A 131 12.35 -7.85 2.60
N LEU A 132 11.70 -6.76 2.21
CA LEU A 132 10.56 -6.78 1.30
C LEU A 132 11.04 -6.55 -0.12
N ARG A 133 10.86 -7.56 -0.98
CA ARG A 133 11.27 -7.53 -2.39
C ARG A 133 10.16 -8.06 -3.28
N ALA A 134 10.15 -7.59 -4.52
CA ALA A 134 9.35 -8.12 -5.62
C ALA A 134 10.22 -8.26 -6.87
N SER A 135 9.95 -9.24 -7.74
CA SER A 135 10.55 -9.23 -9.07
C SER A 135 9.85 -8.22 -9.97
N VAL A 136 10.56 -7.73 -10.99
CA VAL A 136 9.95 -6.92 -12.06
C VAL A 136 8.82 -7.70 -12.74
N SER A 137 9.01 -9.03 -12.92
CA SER A 137 7.97 -9.91 -13.47
C SER A 137 6.69 -9.89 -12.65
N SER A 138 6.79 -10.01 -11.31
CA SER A 138 5.61 -10.03 -10.43
C SER A 138 4.95 -8.66 -10.29
N PHE A 139 5.73 -7.60 -10.41
CA PHE A 139 5.22 -6.24 -10.43
C PHE A 139 4.36 -6.00 -11.68
N GLY A 140 4.80 -6.50 -12.79
CA GLY A 140 4.07 -6.51 -14.06
C GLY A 140 4.09 -5.17 -14.82
N PRO A 141 3.81 -5.20 -16.13
CA PRO A 141 3.94 -4.04 -17.00
C PRO A 141 2.96 -2.91 -16.66
N ILE A 142 1.80 -3.24 -16.14
CA ILE A 142 0.73 -2.25 -15.88
C ILE A 142 1.06 -1.39 -14.66
N LEU A 143 1.46 -2.00 -13.54
CA LEU A 143 1.86 -1.24 -12.36
C LEU A 143 3.12 -0.43 -12.66
N LEU A 144 4.10 -1.06 -13.31
CA LEU A 144 5.34 -0.40 -13.65
C LEU A 144 5.12 0.79 -14.60
N SER A 145 4.22 0.65 -15.58
CA SER A 145 3.81 1.78 -16.44
C SER A 145 3.25 2.96 -15.64
N LYS A 146 2.48 2.68 -14.60
CA LYS A 146 1.89 3.72 -13.75
C LYS A 146 2.92 4.40 -12.86
N VAL A 147 3.82 3.63 -12.26
CA VAL A 147 4.92 4.16 -11.46
C VAL A 147 5.83 5.06 -12.30
N MET A 148 6.13 4.65 -13.53
CA MET A 148 6.96 5.40 -14.47
C MET A 148 6.19 6.50 -15.23
N GLU A 149 4.88 6.66 -15.00
CA GLU A 149 4.02 7.64 -15.69
C GLU A 149 4.06 7.54 -17.22
N LEU A 150 4.05 6.32 -17.74
CA LEU A 150 4.12 6.07 -19.18
C LEU A 150 2.80 6.39 -19.88
N ASN A 151 2.88 6.99 -21.06
CA ASN A 151 1.72 7.16 -21.94
C ASN A 151 1.32 5.82 -22.61
N GLU A 152 0.16 5.78 -23.30
CA GLU A 152 -0.41 4.56 -23.90
C GLU A 152 0.57 3.85 -24.86
N THR A 153 1.31 4.61 -25.71
CA THR A 153 2.30 4.03 -26.62
C THR A 153 3.46 3.38 -25.86
N GLN A 154 3.97 4.04 -24.82
CA GLN A 154 5.05 3.52 -23.99
C GLN A 154 4.58 2.30 -23.17
N GLN A 155 3.35 2.31 -22.67
CA GLN A 155 2.73 1.17 -21.97
C GLN A 155 2.64 -0.05 -22.90
N SER A 156 2.23 0.16 -24.16
CA SER A 156 2.16 -0.91 -25.15
C SER A 156 3.53 -1.54 -25.42
N VAL A 157 4.58 -0.72 -25.57
CA VAL A 157 5.95 -1.21 -25.77
C VAL A 157 6.45 -1.96 -24.52
N LEU A 158 6.18 -1.45 -23.32
CA LEU A 158 6.53 -2.15 -22.08
C LEU A 158 5.81 -3.50 -21.97
N ALA A 159 4.50 -3.55 -22.24
CA ALA A 159 3.72 -4.78 -22.23
C ALA A 159 4.25 -5.81 -23.24
N LEU A 160 4.70 -5.35 -24.40
CA LEU A 160 5.35 -6.19 -25.42
C LEU A 160 6.68 -6.77 -24.91
N ALA A 161 7.51 -5.97 -24.21
CA ALA A 161 8.75 -6.46 -23.62
C ALA A 161 8.50 -7.57 -22.59
N PHE A 162 7.49 -7.42 -21.72
CA PHE A 162 7.09 -8.46 -20.78
C PHE A 162 6.59 -9.73 -21.49
N LYS A 163 5.79 -9.57 -22.55
CA LYS A 163 5.32 -10.71 -23.34
C LYS A 163 6.47 -11.46 -24.00
N TYR A 164 7.42 -10.74 -24.57
CA TYR A 164 8.61 -11.34 -25.16
C TYR A 164 9.43 -12.12 -24.12
N ALA A 165 9.62 -11.56 -22.92
CA ALA A 165 10.30 -12.26 -21.83
C ALA A 165 9.55 -13.54 -21.41
N GLU A 166 8.21 -13.46 -21.27
CA GLU A 166 7.38 -14.60 -20.91
C GLU A 166 7.47 -15.73 -21.96
N ASP A 167 7.34 -15.39 -23.27
CA ASP A 167 7.39 -16.35 -24.35
C ASP A 167 8.74 -17.10 -24.44
N ARG A 168 9.80 -16.52 -23.88
CA ARG A 168 11.16 -17.08 -23.85
C ARG A 168 11.59 -17.57 -22.47
N SER A 169 10.68 -17.55 -21.51
CA SER A 169 10.98 -17.93 -20.11
C SER A 169 12.16 -17.16 -19.52
N MET A 170 12.32 -15.89 -19.92
CA MET A 170 13.32 -14.98 -19.36
C MET A 170 12.78 -14.35 -18.09
N ALA A 171 13.45 -14.56 -16.95
CA ALA A 171 13.07 -13.94 -15.69
C ALA A 171 13.46 -12.44 -15.66
N LEU A 172 12.49 -11.57 -15.42
CA LEU A 172 12.74 -10.16 -15.12
C LEU A 172 12.73 -9.99 -13.61
N VAL A 173 13.88 -10.06 -12.97
CA VAL A 173 14.04 -10.00 -11.51
C VAL A 173 14.32 -8.56 -11.08
N HIS A 174 15.29 -7.91 -11.70
CA HIS A 174 15.75 -6.56 -11.40
C HIS A 174 15.37 -5.57 -12.52
N LEU A 175 15.45 -4.27 -12.23
CA LEU A 175 15.28 -3.24 -13.27
C LEU A 175 16.34 -3.34 -14.38
N GLU A 176 17.54 -3.83 -14.03
CA GLU A 176 18.61 -4.10 -14.98
C GLU A 176 18.20 -5.13 -16.04
N ASP A 177 17.48 -6.18 -15.68
CA ASP A 177 16.95 -7.19 -16.62
C ASP A 177 16.02 -6.57 -17.64
N LEU A 178 15.09 -5.72 -17.17
CA LEU A 178 14.18 -5.01 -18.05
C LEU A 178 14.93 -4.06 -18.98
N ARG A 179 15.93 -3.35 -18.47
CA ARG A 179 16.78 -2.45 -19.28
C ARG A 179 17.58 -3.22 -20.32
N ALA A 180 18.18 -4.36 -19.95
CA ALA A 180 18.91 -5.24 -20.88
C ALA A 180 17.98 -5.77 -21.98
N LEU A 181 16.79 -6.21 -21.61
CA LEU A 181 15.76 -6.67 -22.54
C LEU A 181 15.34 -5.56 -23.51
N LEU A 182 15.01 -4.37 -23.04
CA LEU A 182 14.62 -3.25 -23.88
C LEU A 182 15.73 -2.85 -24.87
N ASN A 183 16.99 -2.86 -24.44
CA ASN A 183 18.13 -2.64 -25.32
C ASN A 183 18.26 -3.75 -26.37
N HIS A 184 18.06 -5.02 -26.01
CA HIS A 184 18.06 -6.14 -26.94
C HIS A 184 16.95 -5.98 -28.00
N LEU A 185 15.71 -5.71 -27.58
CA LEU A 185 14.56 -5.52 -28.48
C LEU A 185 14.74 -4.34 -29.45
N ASN A 186 15.56 -3.35 -29.08
CA ASN A 186 15.89 -2.20 -29.91
C ASN A 186 17.13 -2.41 -30.82
N SER A 187 17.79 -3.57 -30.72
CA SER A 187 18.98 -3.89 -31.52
C SER A 187 18.61 -4.36 -32.94
N ASP A 188 19.54 -4.21 -33.88
CA ASP A 188 19.36 -4.73 -35.23
C ASP A 188 19.21 -6.25 -35.28
N ALA A 189 19.82 -6.97 -34.32
CA ALA A 189 19.73 -8.43 -34.21
C ALA A 189 18.28 -8.89 -33.89
N ALA A 190 17.53 -8.15 -33.06
CA ALA A 190 16.15 -8.48 -32.71
C ALA A 190 15.11 -7.93 -33.72
N LYS A 191 15.51 -7.10 -34.68
CA LYS A 191 14.60 -6.35 -35.56
C LYS A 191 13.66 -7.23 -36.39
N ALA A 192 14.18 -8.33 -36.95
CA ALA A 192 13.39 -9.27 -37.73
C ALA A 192 12.35 -10.01 -36.89
N GLU A 193 12.72 -10.35 -35.67
CA GLU A 193 11.87 -11.01 -34.72
C GLU A 193 10.79 -10.06 -34.17
N MET A 194 11.18 -8.81 -33.86
CA MET A 194 10.27 -7.78 -33.40
C MET A 194 9.20 -7.39 -34.43
N ALA A 195 9.44 -7.63 -35.70
CA ALA A 195 8.43 -7.42 -36.74
C ALA A 195 7.17 -8.26 -36.52
N GLN A 196 7.30 -9.45 -35.91
CA GLN A 196 6.16 -10.32 -35.55
C GLN A 196 5.28 -9.74 -34.43
N TYR A 197 5.87 -8.89 -33.59
CA TYR A 197 5.19 -8.20 -32.49
C TYR A 197 4.75 -6.77 -32.85
N GLY A 198 4.86 -6.39 -34.13
CA GLY A 198 4.48 -5.04 -34.60
C GLY A 198 5.63 -4.01 -34.55
N GLY A 199 6.83 -4.43 -34.16
CA GLY A 199 8.00 -3.57 -34.04
C GLY A 199 7.97 -2.62 -32.84
N VAL A 200 9.11 -2.00 -32.56
CA VAL A 200 9.25 -0.98 -31.52
C VAL A 200 9.98 0.25 -32.06
N ALA A 201 9.52 1.43 -31.71
CA ALA A 201 10.21 2.67 -32.05
C ALA A 201 11.37 2.92 -31.07
N THR A 202 12.58 3.11 -31.59
CA THR A 202 13.79 3.41 -30.79
C THR A 202 13.59 4.59 -29.83
N SER A 203 12.86 5.63 -30.27
CA SER A 203 12.57 6.81 -29.45
C SER A 203 11.70 6.44 -28.22
N THR A 204 10.72 5.54 -28.39
CA THR A 204 9.85 5.08 -27.31
C THR A 204 10.61 4.24 -26.29
N VAL A 205 11.44 3.30 -26.77
CA VAL A 205 12.34 2.51 -25.90
C VAL A 205 13.26 3.43 -25.10
N GLY A 206 13.86 4.44 -25.75
CA GLY A 206 14.74 5.40 -25.08
C GLY A 206 14.04 6.21 -23.97
N VAL A 207 12.74 6.51 -24.11
CA VAL A 207 11.96 7.14 -23.02
C VAL A 207 11.80 6.19 -21.84
N ILE A 208 11.41 4.94 -22.09
CA ILE A 208 11.20 3.94 -21.02
C ILE A 208 12.52 3.70 -20.26
N ILE A 209 13.64 3.55 -20.96
CA ILE A 209 14.96 3.38 -20.33
C ILE A 209 15.31 4.56 -19.43
N ARG A 210 15.06 5.81 -19.86
CA ARG A 210 15.30 6.99 -19.00
C ARG A 210 14.43 6.97 -17.75
N LYS A 211 13.18 6.52 -17.85
CA LYS A 211 12.29 6.36 -16.69
C LYS A 211 12.76 5.26 -15.74
N ILE A 212 13.33 4.18 -16.24
CA ILE A 212 13.97 3.14 -15.41
C ILE A 212 15.16 3.76 -14.64
N VAL A 213 16.05 4.50 -15.33
CA VAL A 213 17.19 5.16 -14.71
C VAL A 213 16.74 6.18 -13.65
N GLU A 214 15.64 6.89 -13.89
CA GLU A 214 15.04 7.82 -12.90
C GLU A 214 14.60 7.08 -11.62
N LEU A 215 14.01 5.89 -11.76
CA LEU A 215 13.66 5.03 -10.61
C LEU A 215 14.91 4.51 -9.89
N GLU A 216 15.92 4.05 -10.63
CA GLU A 216 17.20 3.58 -10.08
C GLU A 216 17.89 4.70 -9.26
N GLN A 217 17.84 5.96 -9.73
CA GLN A 217 18.40 7.11 -9.00
C GLN A 217 17.64 7.43 -7.67
N GLN A 218 16.43 6.94 -7.52
CA GLN A 218 15.64 7.04 -6.29
C GLN A 218 15.75 5.76 -5.45
N ASP A 219 16.75 4.92 -5.70
CA ASP A 219 17.00 3.63 -5.05
C ASP A 219 15.81 2.64 -5.11
N ALA A 220 14.91 2.81 -6.09
CA ALA A 220 13.79 1.88 -6.27
C ALA A 220 14.25 0.47 -6.67
N ASP A 221 15.46 0.33 -7.18
CA ASP A 221 16.13 -0.96 -7.44
C ASP A 221 16.32 -1.78 -6.17
N ALA A 222 16.43 -1.16 -5.00
CA ALA A 222 16.53 -1.86 -3.71
C ALA A 222 15.29 -2.74 -3.41
N PHE A 223 14.14 -2.39 -3.97
CA PHE A 223 12.91 -3.14 -3.83
C PHE A 223 12.81 -4.31 -4.82
N PHE A 224 13.43 -4.20 -6.00
CA PHE A 224 13.37 -5.26 -7.00
C PHE A 224 14.44 -6.34 -6.72
N GLY A 225 14.01 -7.61 -6.75
CA GLY A 225 14.92 -8.72 -6.49
C GLY A 225 14.23 -10.02 -6.07
N ALA A 226 15.05 -11.02 -5.77
CA ALA A 226 14.62 -12.31 -5.24
C ALA A 226 15.36 -12.67 -3.93
N PRO A 227 14.74 -13.48 -3.04
CA PRO A 227 13.40 -14.03 -3.14
C PRO A 227 12.33 -12.96 -2.95
N GLU A 228 11.20 -13.13 -3.62
CA GLU A 228 10.04 -12.24 -3.44
C GLU A 228 9.43 -12.43 -2.05
N PHE A 229 8.91 -11.35 -1.50
CA PHE A 229 8.18 -11.40 -0.24
C PHE A 229 6.79 -12.01 -0.44
N ASP A 230 6.47 -13.03 0.35
CA ASP A 230 5.15 -13.63 0.37
C ASP A 230 4.21 -12.82 1.27
N VAL A 231 3.21 -12.19 0.68
CA VAL A 231 2.24 -11.35 1.41
C VAL A 231 1.44 -12.15 2.46
N ASN A 232 1.39 -13.48 2.36
CA ASN A 232 0.79 -14.33 3.39
C ASN A 232 1.54 -14.26 4.72
N ASP A 233 2.83 -13.93 4.72
CA ASP A 233 3.62 -13.75 5.94
C ASP A 233 3.17 -12.54 6.78
N LEU A 234 2.38 -11.62 6.20
CA LEU A 234 1.73 -10.55 6.96
C LEU A 234 0.54 -11.02 7.82
N MET A 235 -0.02 -12.21 7.52
CA MET A 235 -1.21 -12.72 8.20
C MET A 235 -0.89 -13.74 9.30
N ARG A 236 0.34 -13.74 9.80
CA ARG A 236 0.78 -14.70 10.83
C ARG A 236 0.22 -14.36 12.20
N THR A 237 -0.01 -15.40 12.97
CA THR A 237 -0.30 -15.33 14.40
C THR A 237 0.76 -16.09 15.18
N THR A 238 0.97 -15.73 16.43
CA THR A 238 1.84 -16.46 17.36
C THR A 238 1.17 -17.74 17.86
N SER A 239 1.93 -18.61 18.53
CA SER A 239 1.41 -19.86 19.11
C SER A 239 0.36 -19.65 20.20
N ASP A 240 0.38 -18.48 20.85
CA ASP A 240 -0.65 -18.07 21.84
C ASP A 240 -1.86 -17.37 21.21
N GLY A 241 -1.92 -17.33 19.87
CA GLY A 241 -3.05 -16.81 19.10
C GLY A 241 -3.05 -15.30 18.89
N ARG A 242 -2.04 -14.55 19.33
CA ARG A 242 -1.94 -13.12 19.06
C ARG A 242 -1.56 -12.85 17.59
N GLY A 243 -2.12 -11.78 17.01
CA GLY A 243 -1.74 -11.32 15.67
C GLY A 243 -0.33 -10.73 15.67
N MET A 244 0.48 -11.09 14.66
CA MET A 244 1.80 -10.49 14.47
C MET A 244 1.65 -9.03 14.01
N ILE A 245 2.45 -8.14 14.56
CA ILE A 245 2.53 -6.73 14.17
C ILE A 245 3.78 -6.55 13.30
N SER A 246 3.59 -6.43 12.00
CA SER A 246 4.66 -6.17 11.04
C SER A 246 4.90 -4.68 10.92
N VAL A 247 6.09 -4.20 11.24
CA VAL A 247 6.46 -2.77 11.18
C VAL A 247 7.50 -2.55 10.10
N LEU A 248 7.11 -1.82 9.06
CA LEU A 248 8.01 -1.38 8.00
C LEU A 248 8.69 -0.08 8.42
N GLU A 249 10.00 -0.15 8.66
CA GLU A 249 10.86 0.97 9.02
C GLU A 249 11.14 1.85 7.79
N LEU A 250 10.66 3.10 7.81
CA LEU A 250 10.75 4.06 6.70
C LEU A 250 11.47 5.37 7.10
N ALA A 251 12.08 5.43 8.28
CA ALA A 251 12.67 6.68 8.80
C ALA A 251 13.68 7.34 7.84
N ASP A 252 14.45 6.54 7.09
CA ASP A 252 15.44 7.02 6.13
C ASP A 252 14.91 7.12 4.69
N MET A 253 13.60 7.04 4.50
CA MET A 253 13.00 6.99 3.16
C MET A 253 12.09 8.19 2.86
N GLN A 254 12.11 9.21 3.71
CA GLN A 254 11.26 10.41 3.55
C GLN A 254 11.59 11.20 2.28
N ASP A 255 12.81 11.08 1.77
CA ASP A 255 13.31 11.69 0.54
C ASP A 255 13.18 10.79 -0.70
N ARG A 256 12.58 9.59 -0.57
CA ARG A 256 12.42 8.58 -1.64
C ARG A 256 10.95 8.21 -1.88
N PRO A 257 10.09 9.17 -2.24
CA PRO A 257 8.64 8.94 -2.34
C PRO A 257 8.27 7.93 -3.43
N ALA A 258 9.06 7.84 -4.51
CA ALA A 258 8.80 6.89 -5.58
C ALA A 258 8.97 5.43 -5.14
N LEU A 259 10.00 5.13 -4.33
CA LEU A 259 10.20 3.78 -3.80
C LEU A 259 9.04 3.37 -2.88
N PHE A 260 8.62 4.25 -1.98
CA PHE A 260 7.50 3.99 -1.08
C PHE A 260 6.18 3.77 -1.85
N SER A 261 5.88 4.66 -2.80
CA SER A 261 4.67 4.54 -3.64
C SER A 261 4.68 3.26 -4.48
N THR A 262 5.85 2.90 -5.04
CA THR A 262 6.05 1.67 -5.81
C THR A 262 5.75 0.44 -4.96
N PHE A 263 6.38 0.35 -3.79
CA PHE A 263 6.15 -0.74 -2.84
C PHE A 263 4.67 -0.84 -2.43
N MET A 264 4.05 0.28 -2.08
CA MET A 264 2.66 0.30 -1.64
C MET A 264 1.69 -0.17 -2.71
N MET A 265 1.89 0.26 -3.96
CA MET A 265 1.07 -0.19 -5.09
C MET A 265 1.19 -1.70 -5.31
N TRP A 266 2.42 -2.23 -5.26
CA TRP A 266 2.66 -3.66 -5.37
C TRP A 266 2.00 -4.44 -4.23
N LEU A 267 2.23 -4.02 -2.97
CA LEU A 267 1.72 -4.71 -1.80
C LEU A 267 0.18 -4.81 -1.82
N LEU A 268 -0.49 -3.69 -2.07
CA LEU A 268 -1.95 -3.66 -2.12
C LEU A 268 -2.50 -4.50 -3.28
N ALA A 269 -1.85 -4.47 -4.45
CA ALA A 269 -2.21 -5.29 -5.59
C ALA A 269 -2.05 -6.79 -5.28
N ARG A 270 -0.92 -7.19 -4.71
CA ARG A 270 -0.64 -8.59 -4.35
C ARG A 270 -1.60 -9.13 -3.30
N LEU A 271 -1.94 -8.32 -2.29
CA LEU A 271 -2.94 -8.71 -1.30
C LEU A 271 -4.32 -8.92 -1.93
N TYR A 272 -4.71 -8.02 -2.82
CA TYR A 272 -5.99 -8.18 -3.52
C TYR A 272 -6.03 -9.44 -4.39
N GLU A 273 -4.93 -9.78 -5.06
CA GLU A 273 -4.81 -11.00 -5.87
C GLU A 273 -4.82 -12.28 -5.02
N THR A 274 -4.03 -12.26 -3.95
CA THR A 274 -3.73 -13.47 -3.16
C THR A 274 -4.87 -13.82 -2.21
N LEU A 275 -5.53 -12.81 -1.62
CA LEU A 275 -6.56 -13.05 -0.62
C LEU A 275 -7.89 -13.48 -1.27
N PRO A 276 -8.55 -14.52 -0.72
CA PRO A 276 -9.88 -14.91 -1.16
C PRO A 276 -10.93 -13.86 -0.76
N GLU A 277 -12.03 -13.80 -1.51
CA GLU A 277 -13.21 -13.05 -1.10
C GLU A 277 -13.81 -13.68 0.17
N VAL A 278 -14.06 -12.86 1.19
CA VAL A 278 -14.58 -13.31 2.50
C VAL A 278 -15.87 -12.62 2.91
N GLY A 279 -16.32 -11.64 2.14
CA GLY A 279 -17.50 -10.85 2.46
C GLY A 279 -17.28 -9.94 3.67
N ASP A 280 -18.20 -9.95 4.62
CA ASP A 280 -18.12 -9.21 5.88
C ASP A 280 -17.76 -10.20 7.03
N PRO A 281 -16.48 -10.39 7.34
CA PRO A 281 -16.04 -11.32 8.38
C PRO A 281 -16.23 -10.72 9.78
N ASP A 282 -16.34 -11.57 10.83
CA ASP A 282 -16.49 -11.15 12.22
C ASP A 282 -15.28 -10.36 12.76
N LYS A 283 -14.11 -10.55 12.15
CA LYS A 283 -12.89 -9.77 12.41
C LYS A 283 -12.06 -9.64 11.14
N PRO A 284 -11.25 -8.58 11.00
CA PRO A 284 -10.34 -8.43 9.88
C PRO A 284 -9.34 -9.60 9.80
N LYS A 285 -8.92 -9.95 8.59
CA LYS A 285 -7.78 -10.85 8.37
C LYS A 285 -6.44 -10.14 8.53
N LEU A 286 -6.43 -8.84 8.25
CA LEU A 286 -5.25 -7.98 8.34
C LEU A 286 -5.70 -6.53 8.43
N VAL A 287 -4.99 -5.71 9.21
CA VAL A 287 -5.23 -4.26 9.26
C VAL A 287 -3.94 -3.52 8.92
N PHE A 288 -4.02 -2.60 7.97
CA PHE A 288 -2.94 -1.70 7.59
C PHE A 288 -3.07 -0.36 8.31
N PHE A 289 -1.95 0.15 8.79
CA PHE A 289 -1.82 1.50 9.31
C PHE A 289 -0.75 2.25 8.51
N PHE A 290 -1.15 3.33 7.86
CA PHE A 290 -0.25 4.25 7.17
C PHE A 290 -0.01 5.46 8.05
N ASP A 291 1.11 5.44 8.79
CA ASP A 291 1.51 6.63 9.56
C ASP A 291 2.04 7.71 8.61
N GLU A 292 1.82 8.97 9.00
CA GLU A 292 2.13 10.15 8.18
C GLU A 292 1.58 10.05 6.74
N ALA A 293 0.31 9.64 6.62
CA ALA A 293 -0.32 9.37 5.33
C ALA A 293 -0.27 10.56 4.34
N HIS A 294 -0.06 11.79 4.83
CA HIS A 294 0.14 12.95 3.97
C HIS A 294 1.36 12.80 3.04
N LEU A 295 2.39 12.04 3.45
CA LEU A 295 3.57 11.75 2.61
C LEU A 295 3.23 10.82 1.45
N LEU A 296 2.24 9.95 1.63
CA LEU A 296 1.74 9.08 0.56
C LEU A 296 1.01 9.85 -0.54
N PHE A 297 0.38 10.98 -0.17
CA PHE A 297 -0.52 11.73 -1.07
C PHE A 297 0.07 13.03 -1.60
N ARG A 298 1.09 13.61 -0.94
CA ARG A 298 1.61 14.97 -1.22
C ARG A 298 2.02 15.16 -2.67
N ASP A 299 2.86 14.28 -3.20
CA ASP A 299 3.43 14.37 -4.54
C ASP A 299 2.90 13.26 -5.46
N ALA A 300 1.77 12.66 -5.05
CA ALA A 300 1.18 11.56 -5.77
C ALA A 300 0.46 12.04 -7.03
N ASN A 301 0.74 11.39 -8.15
CA ASN A 301 0.03 11.65 -9.38
C ASN A 301 -1.44 11.18 -9.30
N LYS A 302 -2.29 11.72 -10.18
CA LYS A 302 -3.72 11.41 -10.22
C LYS A 302 -3.99 9.92 -10.39
N THR A 303 -3.17 9.21 -11.15
CA THR A 303 -3.31 7.77 -11.41
C THR A 303 -3.07 6.97 -10.14
N PHE A 304 -2.05 7.31 -9.36
CA PHE A 304 -1.77 6.68 -8.07
C PHE A 304 -2.94 6.90 -7.09
N LEU A 305 -3.42 8.14 -6.95
CA LEU A 305 -4.55 8.47 -6.06
C LEU A 305 -5.79 7.65 -6.41
N GLN A 306 -6.12 7.53 -7.70
CA GLN A 306 -7.23 6.71 -8.17
C GLN A 306 -7.04 5.22 -7.85
N GLN A 307 -5.82 4.69 -7.93
CA GLN A 307 -5.52 3.30 -7.57
C GLN A 307 -5.67 3.05 -6.07
N VAL A 308 -5.15 3.94 -5.22
CA VAL A 308 -5.30 3.82 -3.76
C VAL A 308 -6.78 3.84 -3.36
N ALA A 309 -7.56 4.78 -3.91
CA ALA A 309 -9.00 4.87 -3.65
C ALA A 309 -9.75 3.61 -4.10
N LEU A 310 -9.40 3.07 -5.28
CA LEU A 310 -10.00 1.86 -5.79
C LEU A 310 -9.66 0.63 -4.95
N VAL A 311 -8.37 0.46 -4.63
CA VAL A 311 -7.92 -0.68 -3.81
C VAL A 311 -8.53 -0.58 -2.42
N ALA A 312 -8.55 0.58 -1.77
CA ALA A 312 -9.20 0.79 -0.49
C ALA A 312 -10.68 0.34 -0.52
N ARG A 313 -11.41 0.67 -1.60
CA ARG A 313 -12.80 0.23 -1.77
C ARG A 313 -12.95 -1.28 -1.94
N LEU A 314 -12.05 -1.93 -2.67
CA LEU A 314 -12.17 -3.34 -3.06
C LEU A 314 -11.59 -4.30 -2.02
N ILE A 315 -10.50 -3.92 -1.34
CA ILE A 315 -9.77 -4.80 -0.42
C ILE A 315 -10.59 -5.18 0.82
N ARG A 316 -11.63 -4.40 1.10
CA ARG A 316 -12.59 -4.71 2.16
C ARG A 316 -13.22 -6.09 1.96
N SER A 317 -13.61 -6.46 0.74
CA SER A 317 -14.19 -7.78 0.44
C SER A 317 -13.24 -8.95 0.71
N LYS A 318 -11.95 -8.64 0.85
CA LYS A 318 -10.89 -9.58 1.23
C LYS A 318 -10.67 -9.64 2.76
N GLY A 319 -11.45 -8.90 3.53
CA GLY A 319 -11.33 -8.81 4.98
C GLY A 319 -10.19 -7.95 5.47
N VAL A 320 -9.70 -7.01 4.67
CA VAL A 320 -8.58 -6.13 5.03
C VAL A 320 -9.09 -4.75 5.40
N GLY A 321 -8.65 -4.25 6.58
CA GLY A 321 -8.85 -2.87 7.02
C GLY A 321 -7.66 -1.98 6.65
N VAL A 322 -7.92 -0.70 6.35
CA VAL A 322 -6.87 0.29 6.07
C VAL A 322 -7.14 1.54 6.91
N PHE A 323 -6.15 1.96 7.69
CA PHE A 323 -6.21 3.15 8.53
C PHE A 323 -5.12 4.13 8.11
N PHE A 324 -5.51 5.36 7.84
CA PHE A 324 -4.58 6.46 7.59
C PHE A 324 -4.42 7.27 8.86
N VAL A 325 -3.16 7.56 9.22
CA VAL A 325 -2.81 8.41 10.36
C VAL A 325 -2.14 9.66 9.81
N THR A 326 -2.67 10.86 10.11
CA THR A 326 -2.20 12.11 9.51
C THR A 326 -2.46 13.34 10.38
N HIS A 327 -1.97 14.50 9.97
CA HIS A 327 -2.16 15.76 10.73
C HIS A 327 -3.57 16.31 10.58
N SER A 328 -4.15 16.22 9.41
CA SER A 328 -5.47 16.75 9.09
C SER A 328 -6.24 15.83 8.16
N PRO A 329 -7.57 15.73 8.27
CA PRO A 329 -8.38 15.02 7.29
C PRO A 329 -8.21 15.55 5.85
N SER A 330 -7.86 16.83 5.69
CA SER A 330 -7.60 17.44 4.38
C SER A 330 -6.35 16.90 3.67
N ASP A 331 -5.46 16.22 4.39
CA ASP A 331 -4.27 15.57 3.81
C ASP A 331 -4.62 14.33 2.97
N VAL A 332 -5.83 13.78 3.18
CA VAL A 332 -6.31 12.60 2.49
C VAL A 332 -7.25 13.04 1.36
N PRO A 333 -7.04 12.58 0.12
CA PRO A 333 -7.93 12.90 -1.01
C PRO A 333 -9.38 12.55 -0.71
N ALA A 334 -10.31 13.39 -1.15
CA ALA A 334 -11.75 13.25 -0.85
C ALA A 334 -12.31 11.87 -1.28
N GLU A 335 -11.82 11.33 -2.40
CA GLU A 335 -12.21 10.01 -2.91
C GLU A 335 -11.82 8.87 -1.96
N VAL A 336 -10.66 8.98 -1.31
CA VAL A 336 -10.17 8.03 -0.28
C VAL A 336 -10.90 8.29 1.03
N LEU A 337 -10.97 9.56 1.46
CA LEU A 337 -11.62 9.97 2.71
C LEU A 337 -13.07 9.48 2.81
N GLY A 338 -13.79 9.46 1.70
CA GLY A 338 -15.16 8.94 1.60
C GLY A 338 -15.30 7.43 1.84
N GLN A 339 -14.20 6.66 1.85
CA GLN A 339 -14.19 5.23 2.14
C GLN A 339 -13.92 4.93 3.62
N LEU A 340 -13.52 5.95 4.42
CA LEU A 340 -13.07 5.78 5.80
C LEU A 340 -14.26 5.92 6.76
N GLY A 341 -14.82 4.77 7.16
CA GLY A 341 -16.02 4.72 8.00
C GLY A 341 -15.76 4.94 9.49
N ASN A 342 -14.53 4.71 9.96
CA ASN A 342 -14.14 4.90 11.34
C ASN A 342 -13.26 6.15 11.46
N ARG A 343 -13.56 7.03 12.43
CA ARG A 343 -12.82 8.29 12.58
C ARG A 343 -12.44 8.53 14.03
N VAL A 344 -11.18 8.80 14.25
CA VAL A 344 -10.60 9.26 15.52
C VAL A 344 -9.90 10.58 15.25
N GLN A 345 -10.47 11.66 15.75
CA GLN A 345 -9.95 13.00 15.53
C GLN A 345 -9.44 13.59 16.84
N HIS A 346 -8.13 13.68 16.96
CA HIS A 346 -7.46 14.42 18.02
C HIS A 346 -7.52 15.93 17.75
N ALA A 347 -7.05 16.72 18.71
CA ALA A 347 -7.09 18.17 18.61
C ALA A 347 -6.50 18.70 17.30
N LEU A 348 -7.16 19.66 16.72
CA LEU A 348 -6.63 20.53 15.68
C LEU A 348 -6.18 21.85 16.30
N ARG A 349 -5.17 22.48 15.73
CA ARG A 349 -4.72 23.81 16.12
C ARG A 349 -5.02 24.78 14.98
N ALA A 350 -5.67 25.89 15.30
CA ALA A 350 -6.03 26.91 14.32
C ALA A 350 -5.32 28.23 14.69
N PHE A 351 -4.27 28.54 13.96
CA PHE A 351 -3.49 29.79 14.12
C PHE A 351 -3.75 30.76 12.98
N THR A 352 -4.28 30.30 11.86
CA THR A 352 -4.55 31.07 10.65
C THR A 352 -6.03 30.94 10.24
N PRO A 353 -6.56 31.86 9.41
CA PRO A 353 -7.90 31.72 8.83
C PRO A 353 -8.08 30.41 8.05
N ASP A 354 -7.04 29.92 7.38
CA ASP A 354 -7.08 28.65 6.63
C ASP A 354 -7.21 27.47 7.58
N ASP A 355 -6.51 27.48 8.71
CA ASP A 355 -6.68 26.44 9.75
C ASP A 355 -8.12 26.39 10.27
N LEU A 356 -8.76 27.56 10.44
CA LEU A 356 -10.16 27.64 10.85
C LEU A 356 -11.11 27.04 9.80
N GLN A 357 -10.80 27.17 8.51
CA GLN A 357 -11.58 26.52 7.46
C GLN A 357 -11.44 25.00 7.54
N VAL A 358 -10.23 24.49 7.80
CA VAL A 358 -9.97 23.07 8.00
C VAL A 358 -10.74 22.54 9.21
N VAL A 359 -10.75 23.25 10.34
CA VAL A 359 -11.54 22.89 11.53
C VAL A 359 -13.03 22.81 11.20
N ARG A 360 -13.58 23.81 10.50
CA ARG A 360 -14.99 23.83 10.08
C ARG A 360 -15.33 22.67 9.14
N ALA A 361 -14.50 22.46 8.12
CA ALA A 361 -14.69 21.35 7.19
C ALA A 361 -14.62 19.98 7.88
N THR A 362 -13.69 19.81 8.82
CA THR A 362 -13.58 18.60 9.64
C THR A 362 -14.83 18.38 10.48
N ALA A 363 -15.31 19.42 11.18
CA ALA A 363 -16.50 19.33 12.03
C ALA A 363 -17.74 18.86 11.24
N GLN A 364 -17.91 19.32 10.00
CA GLN A 364 -19.02 18.94 9.12
C GLN A 364 -18.98 17.44 8.69
N THR A 365 -17.88 16.75 8.90
CA THR A 365 -17.76 15.32 8.56
C THR A 365 -18.19 14.40 9.70
N PHE A 366 -18.52 14.95 10.85
CA PHE A 366 -19.02 14.19 12.01
C PHE A 366 -20.55 14.23 12.08
N PRO A 367 -21.20 13.17 12.59
CA PRO A 367 -22.61 13.22 12.92
C PRO A 367 -22.94 14.41 13.84
N ILE A 368 -24.08 15.04 13.59
CA ILE A 368 -24.58 16.12 14.46
C ILE A 368 -24.78 15.56 15.88
N SER A 369 -24.26 16.28 16.86
CA SER A 369 -24.37 15.92 18.26
C SER A 369 -25.25 16.94 19.00
N GLU A 370 -26.11 16.43 19.87
CA GLU A 370 -26.89 17.26 20.81
C GLU A 370 -26.07 17.61 22.07
N PHE A 371 -24.92 16.93 22.26
CA PHE A 371 -24.09 17.05 23.47
C PHE A 371 -22.80 17.84 23.24
N TYR A 372 -22.35 18.00 21.98
CA TYR A 372 -21.09 18.64 21.66
C TYR A 372 -21.23 19.65 20.53
N ASP A 373 -20.63 20.83 20.71
CA ASP A 373 -20.21 21.67 19.59
C ASP A 373 -18.90 21.09 19.02
N VAL A 374 -19.01 20.25 17.98
CA VAL A 374 -17.87 19.54 17.40
C VAL A 374 -16.77 20.49 16.97
N GLN A 375 -17.10 21.66 16.40
CA GLN A 375 -16.09 22.64 15.96
C GLN A 375 -15.30 23.22 17.14
N ARG A 376 -15.96 23.48 18.24
CA ARG A 376 -15.35 23.98 19.48
C ARG A 376 -14.49 22.88 20.11
N GLU A 377 -15.04 21.67 20.25
CA GLU A 377 -14.31 20.54 20.83
C GLU A 377 -13.00 20.26 20.10
N LEU A 378 -12.99 20.23 18.76
CA LEU A 378 -11.80 19.98 17.93
C LEU A 378 -10.60 20.88 18.29
N THR A 379 -10.85 22.10 18.79
CA THR A 379 -9.79 23.03 19.17
C THR A 379 -9.42 22.95 20.65
N GLN A 380 -10.28 22.34 21.50
CA GLN A 380 -10.13 22.30 22.94
C GLN A 380 -9.71 20.94 23.52
N LEU A 381 -9.77 19.86 22.70
CA LEU A 381 -9.31 18.53 23.12
C LEU A 381 -7.92 18.57 23.77
N GLY A 382 -7.78 17.89 24.89
CA GLY A 382 -6.51 17.67 25.58
C GLY A 382 -5.64 16.61 24.92
N ILE A 383 -4.41 16.45 25.43
CA ILE A 383 -3.51 15.38 24.98
C ILE A 383 -4.09 14.01 25.37
N GLY A 384 -4.23 13.14 24.38
CA GLY A 384 -4.82 11.81 24.57
C GLY A 384 -6.35 11.85 24.73
N GLU A 385 -6.99 12.90 24.25
CA GLU A 385 -8.42 12.96 24.00
C GLU A 385 -8.69 12.98 22.50
N ALA A 386 -9.84 12.48 22.10
CA ALA A 386 -10.26 12.50 20.70
C ALA A 386 -11.78 12.54 20.56
N LEU A 387 -12.28 13.11 19.47
CA LEU A 387 -13.62 12.84 18.99
C LEU A 387 -13.62 11.53 18.20
N VAL A 388 -14.48 10.61 18.58
CA VAL A 388 -14.62 9.30 17.95
C VAL A 388 -16.01 9.19 17.33
N THR A 389 -16.07 8.67 16.13
CA THR A 389 -17.27 8.13 15.48
C THR A 389 -16.87 6.93 14.66
N ALA A 390 -17.71 5.91 14.63
CA ALA A 390 -17.46 4.68 13.89
C ALA A 390 -18.79 4.11 13.39
N LEU A 391 -18.72 3.00 12.68
CA LEU A 391 -19.91 2.33 12.21
C LEU A 391 -20.34 1.25 13.22
N ASN A 392 -21.63 1.17 13.47
CA ASN A 392 -22.22 0.06 14.23
C ASN A 392 -22.28 -1.22 13.35
N PRO A 393 -22.64 -2.40 13.89
CA PRO A 393 -22.74 -3.64 13.13
C PRO A 393 -23.67 -3.58 11.90
N LYS A 394 -24.59 -2.62 11.86
CA LYS A 394 -25.50 -2.39 10.72
C LYS A 394 -24.92 -1.40 9.68
N GLY A 395 -23.69 -0.90 9.90
CA GLY A 395 -23.04 0.08 9.01
C GLY A 395 -23.58 1.51 9.16
N ILE A 396 -24.28 1.80 10.26
CA ILE A 396 -24.82 3.14 10.56
C ILE A 396 -23.79 3.89 11.42
N PRO A 397 -23.49 5.18 11.13
CA PRO A 397 -22.60 5.98 11.96
C PRO A 397 -23.10 6.06 13.42
N MET A 398 -22.21 5.78 14.36
CA MET A 398 -22.47 5.93 15.80
C MET A 398 -22.37 7.41 16.19
N PRO A 399 -23.00 7.82 17.30
CA PRO A 399 -22.92 9.20 17.79
C PRO A 399 -21.47 9.67 17.93
N THR A 400 -21.21 10.94 17.60
CA THR A 400 -19.92 11.59 17.90
C THR A 400 -19.72 11.63 19.41
N VAL A 401 -18.56 11.19 19.90
CA VAL A 401 -18.26 11.18 21.33
C VAL A 401 -16.84 11.67 21.61
N ARG A 402 -16.72 12.64 22.51
CA ARG A 402 -15.43 13.02 23.11
C ARG A 402 -14.97 11.89 24.03
N THR A 403 -13.78 11.41 23.81
CA THR A 403 -13.26 10.19 24.41
C THR A 403 -11.94 10.46 25.11
N MET A 404 -11.84 10.11 26.40
CA MET A 404 -10.57 9.92 27.08
C MET A 404 -9.96 8.63 26.56
N MET A 405 -8.88 8.76 25.76
CA MET A 405 -8.26 7.61 25.10
C MET A 405 -7.53 6.72 26.11
N ARG A 406 -7.63 5.41 25.92
CA ARG A 406 -6.92 4.45 26.76
C ARG A 406 -5.40 4.56 26.58
N PRO A 407 -4.62 4.33 27.65
CA PRO A 407 -3.16 4.32 27.54
C PRO A 407 -2.69 3.05 26.82
N PRO A 408 -1.58 3.10 26.05
CA PRO A 408 -0.93 1.91 25.52
C PRO A 408 -0.41 1.00 26.63
N MET A 409 -0.44 -0.31 26.41
CA MET A 409 0.18 -1.32 27.27
C MET A 409 1.67 -1.51 26.96
N SER A 410 2.10 -1.16 25.78
CA SER A 410 3.49 -1.23 25.32
C SER A 410 4.24 0.08 25.54
N LEU A 411 5.56 0.05 25.36
CA LEU A 411 6.46 1.19 25.56
C LEU A 411 6.08 2.35 24.62
N MET A 412 5.91 3.54 25.19
CA MET A 412 5.53 4.75 24.45
C MET A 412 6.73 5.51 23.82
N ALA A 413 7.92 4.90 23.81
CA ALA A 413 9.15 5.41 23.23
C ALA A 413 9.69 4.39 22.22
N GLN A 414 10.74 4.75 21.51
CA GLN A 414 11.48 3.81 20.66
C GLN A 414 12.16 2.73 21.52
N LEU A 415 12.29 1.53 20.95
CA LEU A 415 13.12 0.49 21.56
C LEU A 415 14.59 0.93 21.61
N ASP A 416 15.28 0.48 22.64
CA ASP A 416 16.74 0.57 22.64
C ASP A 416 17.35 -0.31 21.54
N PRO A 417 18.55 0.02 21.03
CA PRO A 417 19.15 -0.70 19.90
C PRO A 417 19.44 -2.19 20.17
N ALA A 418 19.64 -2.59 21.44
CA ALA A 418 19.90 -3.98 21.78
C ALA A 418 18.62 -4.81 21.72
N SER A 419 17.52 -4.30 22.28
CA SER A 419 16.18 -4.91 22.20
C SER A 419 15.70 -5.01 20.76
N PHE A 420 15.89 -3.95 19.95
CA PHE A 420 15.56 -3.98 18.53
C PHE A 420 16.31 -5.10 17.81
N LYS A 421 17.66 -5.19 17.98
CA LYS A 421 18.47 -6.24 17.36
C LYS A 421 18.06 -7.64 17.83
N ALA A 422 17.71 -7.81 19.09
CA ALA A 422 17.27 -9.09 19.63
C ALA A 422 15.96 -9.56 18.98
N ILE A 423 14.99 -8.66 18.77
CA ILE A 423 13.75 -8.98 18.08
C ILE A 423 14.01 -9.38 16.63
N VAL A 424 14.82 -8.60 15.90
CA VAL A 424 15.19 -8.94 14.51
C VAL A 424 15.88 -10.29 14.42
N ALA A 425 16.80 -10.59 15.34
CA ALA A 425 17.50 -11.88 15.38
C ALA A 425 16.59 -13.07 15.71
N ALA A 426 15.50 -12.83 16.44
CA ALA A 426 14.50 -13.85 16.79
C ALA A 426 13.44 -14.08 15.69
N SER A 427 13.49 -13.35 14.60
CA SER A 427 12.53 -13.48 13.50
C SER A 427 12.54 -14.88 12.89
N ALA A 428 11.37 -15.50 12.84
CA ALA A 428 11.21 -16.82 12.23
C ALA A 428 11.26 -16.78 10.68
N ILE A 429 11.02 -15.62 10.07
CA ILE A 429 10.96 -15.48 8.60
C ILE A 429 12.17 -14.75 8.02
N ALA A 430 12.92 -13.96 8.81
CA ALA A 430 14.07 -13.22 8.31
C ALA A 430 15.08 -14.10 7.56
N PRO A 431 15.41 -15.33 8.01
CA PRO A 431 16.35 -16.20 7.28
C PRO A 431 15.90 -16.51 5.83
N ARG A 432 14.59 -16.63 5.56
CA ARG A 432 14.05 -16.89 4.23
C ARG A 432 14.30 -15.73 3.26
N TYR A 433 14.37 -14.51 3.79
CA TYR A 433 14.50 -13.29 3.00
C TYR A 433 15.89 -12.65 3.11
N ALA A 434 16.83 -13.24 3.87
CA ALA A 434 18.14 -12.65 4.14
C ALA A 434 19.06 -12.69 2.91
N ALA A 435 19.10 -13.82 2.20
CA ALA A 435 19.96 -13.99 1.04
C ALA A 435 19.37 -13.31 -0.20
N ASP A 436 20.21 -12.67 -1.00
CA ASP A 436 19.85 -12.31 -2.37
C ASP A 436 20.00 -13.59 -3.21
N LEU A 437 18.92 -13.99 -3.86
CA LEU A 437 18.95 -15.03 -4.86
C LEU A 437 19.18 -14.36 -6.22
N ASP A 438 20.11 -14.91 -6.97
CA ASP A 438 20.40 -14.47 -8.34
C ASP A 438 19.97 -15.59 -9.29
N PRO A 439 18.67 -15.69 -9.61
CA PRO A 439 18.18 -16.65 -10.57
C PRO A 439 18.65 -16.25 -11.97
N ASP A 440 18.82 -17.22 -12.85
CA ASP A 440 19.16 -16.99 -14.26
C ASP A 440 18.21 -15.94 -14.89
N SER A 441 18.70 -14.72 -15.05
CA SER A 441 17.90 -13.56 -15.41
C SER A 441 17.91 -13.28 -16.91
N ALA A 442 17.01 -12.39 -17.36
CA ALA A 442 16.96 -11.97 -18.75
C ALA A 442 18.27 -11.30 -19.21
N ALA A 443 18.93 -10.53 -18.35
CA ALA A 443 20.19 -9.89 -18.65
C ALA A 443 21.30 -10.92 -18.95
N GLU A 444 21.39 -11.97 -18.11
CA GLU A 444 22.36 -13.04 -18.30
C GLU A 444 22.05 -13.90 -19.53
N ALA A 445 20.76 -14.21 -19.78
CA ALA A 445 20.34 -14.95 -20.95
C ALA A 445 20.72 -14.21 -22.25
N ILE A 446 20.48 -12.91 -22.32
CA ILE A 446 20.85 -12.05 -23.47
C ILE A 446 22.37 -11.96 -23.60
N ALA A 447 23.11 -11.83 -22.50
CA ALA A 447 24.58 -11.77 -22.53
C ALA A 447 25.17 -13.08 -23.09
N ARG A 448 24.69 -14.25 -22.64
CA ARG A 448 25.11 -15.56 -23.13
C ARG A 448 24.82 -15.74 -24.62
N ASP A 449 23.66 -15.30 -25.09
CA ASP A 449 23.29 -15.41 -26.50
C ASP A 449 24.20 -14.53 -27.37
N ARG A 450 24.48 -13.30 -26.95
CA ARG A 450 25.40 -12.40 -27.60
C ARG A 450 26.83 -12.96 -27.67
N ASP A 451 27.32 -13.61 -26.63
CA ASP A 451 28.63 -14.21 -26.59
C ASP A 451 28.74 -15.44 -27.50
N ARG A 452 27.69 -16.27 -27.61
CA ARG A 452 27.61 -17.38 -28.59
C ARG A 452 27.77 -16.85 -30.03
N HIS A 453 27.05 -15.81 -30.39
CA HIS A 453 27.15 -15.21 -31.73
C HIS A 453 28.50 -14.52 -32.01
N ARG A 454 29.26 -14.15 -30.97
CA ARG A 454 30.64 -13.61 -31.11
C ARG A 454 31.70 -14.69 -31.26
N THR A 455 31.45 -15.88 -30.72
CA THR A 455 32.42 -17.00 -30.78
C THR A 455 32.25 -17.90 -31.97
N ASP A 456 31.19 -17.75 -32.79
CA ASP A 456 30.95 -18.49 -34.03
C ASP A 456 31.03 -17.55 -35.26
N PRO A 457 32.27 -17.20 -35.76
CA PRO A 457 32.42 -16.32 -36.90
C PRO A 457 32.14 -17.00 -38.25
N THR A 458 31.70 -18.26 -38.27
CA THR A 458 31.67 -19.10 -39.47
C THR A 458 30.36 -19.08 -40.26
N ASP A 459 29.30 -18.39 -39.78
CA ASP A 459 28.03 -18.37 -40.51
C ASP A 459 27.87 -17.18 -41.49
N GLY A 460 28.95 -16.44 -41.76
CA GLY A 460 28.97 -15.27 -42.63
C GLY A 460 29.71 -15.43 -43.98
N MET A 461 30.23 -16.63 -44.30
CA MET A 461 30.92 -16.88 -45.54
C MET A 461 30.45 -18.14 -46.26
N ALA A 462 29.25 -18.11 -46.78
CA ALA A 462 28.82 -19.07 -47.82
C ALA A 462 28.18 -18.29 -48.97
N GLY A 463 28.97 -18.14 -50.06
CA GLY A 463 28.44 -18.02 -51.40
C GLY A 463 28.03 -16.62 -51.89
N VAL A 464 28.96 -15.76 -52.23
CA VAL A 464 28.71 -14.71 -53.21
C VAL A 464 29.15 -15.23 -54.58
N GLU A 465 28.20 -15.72 -55.40
CA GLU A 465 28.39 -15.81 -56.84
C GLU A 465 28.21 -14.43 -57.49
N PRO A 466 29.03 -14.05 -58.49
CA PRO A 466 28.91 -12.76 -59.12
C PRO A 466 27.72 -12.67 -60.08
N PRO A 467 27.11 -11.48 -60.26
CA PRO A 467 25.89 -11.34 -61.03
C PRO A 467 26.17 -11.43 -62.53
N SER A 468 25.43 -12.28 -63.22
CA SER A 468 25.31 -12.34 -64.67
C SER A 468 24.51 -11.14 -65.18
N THR A 469 25.12 -10.40 -66.12
CA THR A 469 24.53 -9.30 -66.89
C THR A 469 23.60 -9.81 -67.97
N ALA A 470 22.37 -9.33 -68.09
CA ALA A 470 21.69 -8.93 -69.31
C ALA A 470 20.29 -8.35 -69.07
N PRO A 471 19.85 -7.45 -69.94
CA PRO A 471 18.77 -6.52 -69.68
C PRO A 471 17.43 -6.92 -70.32
N SER A 472 16.29 -6.54 -69.78
CA SER A 472 15.07 -6.32 -70.59
C SER A 472 14.03 -5.47 -69.86
N THR A 473 13.85 -4.31 -70.36
CA THR A 473 12.62 -3.61 -70.78
C THR A 473 11.30 -3.89 -70.06
N GLY A 474 10.75 -2.84 -69.44
CA GLY A 474 9.38 -2.35 -69.69
C GLY A 474 8.27 -2.99 -68.88
N GLU A 475 7.71 -2.29 -67.97
CA GLU A 475 6.35 -1.75 -68.05
C GLU A 475 5.89 -1.20 -66.68
N LYS A 476 5.45 0.04 -66.73
CA LYS A 476 4.78 0.70 -65.59
C LYS A 476 3.35 0.13 -65.49
N ARG A 477 3.03 -0.43 -64.32
CA ARG A 477 1.63 -0.52 -63.89
C ARG A 477 1.51 -0.11 -62.43
N SER A 478 0.94 1.04 -62.24
CA SER A 478 0.44 1.55 -60.99
C SER A 478 -0.74 0.67 -60.51
N THR A 479 -0.61 0.08 -59.36
CA THR A 479 -1.79 -0.36 -58.58
C THR A 479 -1.58 0.02 -57.13
N ARG A 480 -2.35 0.99 -56.74
CA ARG A 480 -2.55 1.44 -55.37
C ARG A 480 -3.00 0.23 -54.54
N ALA A 481 -2.19 -0.17 -53.53
CA ALA A 481 -2.59 -1.12 -52.53
C ALA A 481 -3.56 -0.43 -51.51
N PRO A 482 -4.60 -1.10 -51.05
CA PRO A 482 -5.49 -0.52 -50.05
C PRO A 482 -4.78 -0.46 -48.73
N GLU A 483 -4.84 0.71 -48.09
CA GLU A 483 -4.51 0.90 -46.69
C GLU A 483 -5.45 0.00 -45.85
N ARG A 484 -4.95 -1.12 -45.39
CA ARG A 484 -5.61 -1.83 -44.27
C ARG A 484 -5.27 -1.08 -43.01
N GLY A 485 -6.22 -0.31 -42.54
CA GLY A 485 -6.22 0.22 -41.19
C GLY A 485 -6.09 -0.95 -40.20
N VAL A 486 -5.18 -0.79 -39.26
CA VAL A 486 -5.05 -1.73 -38.13
C VAL A 486 -6.37 -1.71 -37.38
N ASP A 487 -7.04 -2.86 -37.33
CA ASP A 487 -8.25 -3.02 -36.52
C ASP A 487 -7.86 -3.07 -35.03
N TRP A 488 -8.00 -1.93 -34.39
CA TRP A 488 -7.69 -1.74 -32.98
C TRP A 488 -8.55 -2.61 -32.07
N ASP A 489 -9.72 -3.09 -32.53
CA ASP A 489 -10.55 -4.04 -31.79
C ASP A 489 -9.96 -5.46 -31.78
N GLU A 490 -9.21 -5.84 -32.80
CA GLU A 490 -8.49 -7.12 -32.85
C GLU A 490 -7.24 -7.10 -31.99
N VAL A 491 -6.48 -6.00 -31.99
CA VAL A 491 -5.33 -5.77 -31.09
C VAL A 491 -5.79 -5.70 -29.63
N ALA A 492 -6.94 -5.10 -29.37
CA ALA A 492 -7.55 -5.08 -28.03
C ALA A 492 -8.03 -6.46 -27.59
N LYS A 493 -8.50 -7.32 -28.52
CA LYS A 493 -8.89 -8.72 -28.23
C LYS A 493 -7.69 -9.64 -28.01
N GLU A 494 -6.58 -9.43 -28.67
CA GLU A 494 -5.32 -10.17 -28.42
C GLU A 494 -4.65 -9.69 -27.14
N GLY A 495 -4.60 -8.40 -26.87
CA GLY A 495 -4.22 -7.85 -25.56
C GLY A 495 -5.10 -8.40 -24.45
N ALA A 496 -6.39 -8.65 -24.71
CA ALA A 496 -7.33 -9.26 -23.76
C ALA A 496 -7.14 -10.77 -23.55
N ARG A 497 -6.51 -11.50 -24.49
CA ARG A 497 -6.10 -12.91 -24.31
C ARG A 497 -4.83 -13.01 -23.49
N PHE A 498 -3.87 -12.10 -23.67
CA PHE A 498 -2.66 -11.96 -22.87
C PHE A 498 -2.99 -11.65 -21.40
N ALA A 499 -4.03 -10.87 -21.18
CA ALA A 499 -4.56 -10.55 -19.87
C ALA A 499 -5.14 -11.74 -19.09
N ARG A 500 -5.08 -12.98 -19.57
CA ARG A 500 -5.70 -14.15 -18.91
C ARG A 500 -4.79 -14.93 -17.96
N SER A 501 -3.53 -14.59 -17.82
CA SER A 501 -2.56 -15.30 -16.99
C SER A 501 -2.34 -14.70 -15.59
N GLY A 502 -3.24 -13.93 -15.06
CA GLY A 502 -3.14 -13.43 -13.68
C GLY A 502 -4.38 -12.71 -13.22
N ALA A 503 -4.76 -12.90 -11.97
CA ALA A 503 -5.91 -12.28 -11.32
C ALA A 503 -5.83 -10.75 -11.34
N PHE A 504 -4.63 -10.18 -11.41
CA PHE A 504 -4.35 -8.75 -11.53
C PHE A 504 -5.00 -8.13 -12.79
N ASN A 505 -5.02 -8.87 -13.87
CA ASN A 505 -5.72 -8.49 -15.09
C ASN A 505 -7.25 -8.48 -14.93
N THR A 506 -7.78 -9.20 -13.95
CA THR A 506 -9.23 -9.21 -13.63
C THR A 506 -9.63 -7.92 -12.90
N ILE A 507 -8.77 -7.38 -12.03
CA ILE A 507 -8.97 -6.08 -11.36
C ILE A 507 -9.06 -4.96 -12.40
N LEU A 508 -8.12 -4.93 -13.32
CA LEU A 508 -8.08 -3.90 -14.37
C LEU A 508 -9.25 -4.01 -15.34
N ARG A 509 -9.75 -5.23 -15.68
CA ARG A 509 -10.99 -5.39 -16.44
C ARG A 509 -12.23 -4.91 -15.68
N GLY A 510 -12.28 -5.13 -14.37
CA GLY A 510 -13.31 -4.56 -13.49
C GLY A 510 -13.30 -3.04 -13.54
N ILE A 511 -12.11 -2.45 -13.54
CA ILE A 511 -11.88 -1.00 -13.62
C ILE A 511 -12.31 -0.45 -14.98
N PHE A 512 -11.93 -1.07 -16.09
CA PHE A 512 -12.31 -0.63 -17.44
C PHE A 512 -13.82 -0.80 -17.71
N ARG A 513 -14.47 -1.86 -17.19
CA ARG A 513 -15.93 -2.00 -17.26
C ARG A 513 -16.68 -0.95 -16.44
N ALA A 514 -16.17 -0.59 -15.27
CA ALA A 514 -16.78 0.42 -14.41
C ALA A 514 -16.61 1.85 -14.97
N LEU A 515 -15.54 2.12 -15.73
CA LEU A 515 -15.28 3.42 -16.36
C LEU A 515 -15.86 3.55 -17.77
N GLY A 516 -16.10 2.44 -18.49
CA GLY A 516 -16.63 2.41 -19.85
C GLY A 516 -18.16 2.23 -19.97
N GLY A 517 -18.85 2.07 -18.89
CA GLY A 517 -20.28 1.76 -18.84
C GLY A 517 -21.21 2.95 -18.64
N ARG A 518 -21.02 4.07 -19.38
CA ARG A 518 -22.08 5.06 -19.61
C ARG A 518 -22.06 5.50 -21.07
N ARG A 519 -22.88 4.84 -21.84
CA ARG A 519 -23.66 5.46 -22.91
C ARG A 519 -25.12 5.30 -22.56
#